data_833d82303dce54edb080ebf1cd726338
#
_entry.id   833d82303dce54edb080ebf1cd726338
#
_cell.length_a   1.000
_cell.length_b   1.000
_cell.length_c   1.000
_cell.angle_alpha   90.00
_cell.angle_beta   90.00
_cell.angle_gamma   90.00
#
_symmetry.space_group_name_H-M   'P 1'
#
loop_
_entity.id
_entity.type
_entity.pdbx_description
1 polymer ?
#
loop_
_entity_poly.entity_id
_entity_poly.type
_entity_poly.pdbx_seq_one_letter_code
_entity_poly.pdbx_strand_id
1 'polypeptide(L)'
;ELVERWRERWADHVNQRLAELDIDARIDHRSLAEQGIDLVAQTQVGAPAHRMDHEGLEPDRIEMHREIARTNGERIIAHPEIALDAITKQQATFTNRDLAMLVHRHSDGKEQFDQVLRAVRASPDLIVLGRDGRGEERFTSHEMIDTERRLERATAMMAERERHRVDAESKAAALARAEPRGLHLSGEQRDTFDHVTGGKDLSIVVGYAGTG
;
A
#
# COMPACT_ATOMS: atom_id res chain seq x y z
N GLU A 1 16.50 -2.03 -16.65
CA GLU A 1 16.92 -2.82 -15.46
C GLU A 1 17.46 -1.97 -14.31
N LEU A 2 18.49 -1.08 -14.52
CA LEU A 2 19.08 -0.28 -13.42
C LEU A 2 18.08 0.73 -12.83
N VAL A 3 17.36 1.45 -13.67
CA VAL A 3 16.33 2.44 -13.26
C VAL A 3 15.16 1.77 -12.54
N GLU A 4 14.75 0.58 -12.98
CA GLU A 4 13.67 -0.20 -12.36
C GLU A 4 14.04 -0.65 -10.94
N ARG A 5 15.23 -1.22 -10.79
CA ARG A 5 15.76 -1.59 -9.46
C ARG A 5 15.94 -0.38 -8.53
N TRP A 6 16.20 0.79 -9.07
CA TRP A 6 16.28 2.05 -8.32
C TRP A 6 14.89 2.48 -7.82
N ARG A 7 13.88 2.41 -8.68
CA ARG A 7 12.49 2.74 -8.32
C ARG A 7 11.95 1.78 -7.26
N GLU A 8 12.19 0.48 -7.42
CA GLU A 8 11.83 -0.54 -6.43
C GLU A 8 12.46 -0.24 -5.06
N ARG A 9 13.78 -0.06 -5.00
CA ARG A 9 14.47 0.27 -3.74
C ARG A 9 13.99 1.59 -3.12
N TRP A 10 13.68 2.57 -3.94
CA TRP A 10 13.13 3.82 -3.46
C TRP A 10 11.76 3.62 -2.82
N ALA A 11 10.87 2.85 -3.47
CA ALA A 11 9.56 2.52 -2.92
C ALA A 11 9.69 1.77 -1.60
N ASP A 12 10.57 0.77 -1.52
CA ASP A 12 10.83 0.02 -0.28
C ASP A 12 11.28 0.93 0.85
N HIS A 13 12.22 1.83 0.58
CA HIS A 13 12.75 2.78 1.58
C HIS A 13 11.67 3.74 2.10
N VAL A 14 10.84 4.27 1.20
CA VAL A 14 9.73 5.14 1.57
C VAL A 14 8.68 4.37 2.36
N ASN A 15 8.31 3.17 1.93
CA ASN A 15 7.33 2.33 2.61
C ASN A 15 7.80 1.91 4.00
N GLN A 16 9.08 1.59 4.15
CA GLN A 16 9.67 1.36 5.47
C GLN A 16 9.53 2.59 6.36
N ARG A 17 9.85 3.77 5.83
CA ARG A 17 9.74 5.02 6.61
C ARG A 17 8.30 5.37 6.97
N LEU A 18 7.34 5.12 6.10
CA LEU A 18 5.91 5.29 6.39
C LEU A 18 5.47 4.36 7.52
N ALA A 19 5.89 3.10 7.49
CA ALA A 19 5.61 2.13 8.55
C ALA A 19 6.22 2.54 9.89
N GLU A 20 7.47 3.03 9.92
CA GLU A 20 8.13 3.55 11.14
C GLU A 20 7.39 4.73 11.76
N LEU A 21 6.70 5.52 10.95
CA LEU A 21 5.92 6.69 11.37
C LEU A 21 4.46 6.36 11.67
N ASP A 22 4.07 5.09 11.61
CA ASP A 22 2.67 4.62 11.76
C ASP A 22 1.70 5.34 10.80
N ILE A 23 2.17 5.58 9.57
CA ILE A 23 1.38 6.18 8.49
C ILE A 23 0.86 5.05 7.60
N ASP A 24 -0.46 4.88 7.56
CA ASP A 24 -1.14 3.93 6.67
C ASP A 24 -1.21 4.50 5.24
N ALA A 25 -0.06 4.59 4.60
CA ALA A 25 0.07 4.93 3.20
C ALA A 25 1.25 4.17 2.59
N ARG A 26 1.13 3.83 1.31
CA ARG A 26 2.19 3.11 0.57
C ARG A 26 2.35 3.69 -0.82
N ILE A 27 3.57 3.66 -1.32
CA ILE A 27 3.88 3.95 -2.71
C ILE A 27 4.23 2.66 -3.45
N ASP A 28 3.88 2.60 -4.72
CA ASP A 28 4.23 1.50 -5.63
C ASP A 28 5.02 2.08 -6.81
N HIS A 29 6.14 1.47 -7.16
CA HIS A 29 7.01 1.91 -8.25
C HIS A 29 6.50 1.49 -9.63
N ARG A 30 5.57 0.52 -9.68
CA ARG A 30 4.99 -0.03 -10.90
C ARG A 30 4.03 0.97 -11.56
N SER A 31 3.85 0.85 -12.86
CA SER A 31 2.84 1.62 -13.58
C SER A 31 1.41 1.27 -13.10
N LEU A 32 0.44 2.15 -13.33
CA LEU A 32 -0.96 1.89 -12.99
C LEU A 32 -1.48 0.61 -13.65
N ALA A 33 -1.10 0.35 -14.91
CA ALA A 33 -1.46 -0.85 -15.63
C ALA A 33 -0.88 -2.13 -14.98
N GLU A 34 0.38 -2.11 -14.54
CA GLU A 34 1.01 -3.23 -13.82
C GLU A 34 0.39 -3.45 -12.44
N GLN A 35 -0.15 -2.40 -11.84
CA GLN A 35 -0.92 -2.48 -10.60
C GLN A 35 -2.35 -2.98 -10.84
N GLY A 36 -2.78 -3.14 -12.10
CA GLY A 36 -4.14 -3.52 -12.49
C GLY A 36 -5.17 -2.38 -12.29
N ILE A 37 -4.72 -1.12 -12.28
CA ILE A 37 -5.58 0.06 -12.20
C ILE A 37 -5.86 0.55 -13.62
N ASP A 38 -7.11 0.53 -14.07
CA ASP A 38 -7.52 0.97 -15.41
C ASP A 38 -7.68 2.50 -15.49
N LEU A 39 -6.58 3.21 -15.22
CA LEU A 39 -6.46 4.65 -15.42
C LEU A 39 -5.26 4.97 -16.29
N VAL A 40 -5.39 6.01 -17.10
CA VAL A 40 -4.27 6.54 -17.88
C VAL A 40 -3.36 7.32 -16.94
N ALA A 41 -2.07 6.98 -16.93
CA ALA A 41 -1.09 7.68 -16.11
C ALA A 41 -0.93 9.13 -16.60
N GLN A 42 -0.97 10.09 -15.66
CA GLN A 42 -0.67 11.48 -15.95
C GLN A 42 0.86 11.68 -15.94
N THR A 43 1.37 12.30 -16.99
CA THR A 43 2.76 12.79 -16.99
C THR A 43 2.86 13.98 -16.02
N GLN A 44 3.93 14.05 -15.22
CA GLN A 44 4.12 15.21 -14.34
C GLN A 44 4.34 16.47 -15.19
N VAL A 45 3.43 17.43 -15.04
CA VAL A 45 3.66 18.80 -15.47
C VAL A 45 4.50 19.47 -14.39
N GLY A 46 5.79 19.69 -14.66
CA GLY A 46 6.68 20.31 -13.69
C GLY A 46 6.26 21.75 -13.35
N ALA A 47 6.65 22.25 -12.18
CA ALA A 47 6.38 23.63 -11.76
C ALA A 47 6.79 24.73 -12.79
N PRO A 48 7.81 24.54 -13.65
CA PRO A 48 8.06 25.44 -14.77
C PRO A 48 6.94 25.47 -15.79
N ALA A 49 6.33 24.34 -16.16
CA ALA A 49 5.26 24.28 -17.16
C ALA A 49 3.98 24.97 -16.68
N HIS A 50 3.66 24.89 -15.38
CA HIS A 50 2.54 25.68 -14.80
C HIS A 50 2.77 27.19 -14.85
N ARG A 51 4.03 27.65 -14.76
CA ARG A 51 4.36 29.09 -14.93
C ARG A 51 4.29 29.50 -16.40
N MET A 52 4.68 28.63 -17.31
CA MET A 52 4.64 28.84 -18.76
C MET A 52 3.20 28.84 -19.30
N ASP A 53 2.25 28.18 -18.63
CA ASP A 53 0.81 28.24 -18.94
C ASP A 53 0.26 29.67 -18.77
N HIS A 54 0.67 30.37 -17.71
CA HIS A 54 0.31 31.79 -17.51
C HIS A 54 0.95 32.71 -18.58
N GLU A 55 1.98 32.26 -19.27
CA GLU A 55 2.68 32.99 -20.33
C GLU A 55 2.32 32.49 -21.75
N GLY A 56 1.41 31.48 -21.88
CA GLY A 56 0.90 30.97 -23.15
C GLY A 56 1.90 30.13 -23.97
N LEU A 57 2.91 29.55 -23.32
CA LEU A 57 4.06 28.93 -24.02
C LEU A 57 4.02 27.38 -24.16
N GLU A 58 3.07 26.65 -23.56
CA GLU A 58 2.86 25.20 -23.76
C GLU A 58 1.38 24.76 -23.71
N PRO A 59 0.50 25.22 -24.63
CA PRO A 59 -0.90 24.83 -24.61
C PRO A 59 -1.13 23.32 -24.81
N ASP A 60 -0.29 22.65 -25.62
CA ASP A 60 -0.50 21.26 -26.00
C ASP A 60 -0.34 20.29 -24.83
N ARG A 61 0.56 20.53 -23.89
CA ARG A 61 0.76 19.66 -22.72
C ARG A 61 -0.37 19.76 -21.71
N ILE A 62 -0.89 20.95 -21.54
CA ILE A 62 -2.02 21.19 -20.61
C ILE A 62 -3.29 20.58 -21.16
N GLU A 63 -3.53 20.73 -22.47
CA GLU A 63 -4.68 20.12 -23.12
C GLU A 63 -4.59 18.59 -23.05
N MET A 64 -3.41 17.99 -23.29
CA MET A 64 -3.20 16.56 -23.11
C MET A 64 -3.48 16.10 -21.67
N HIS A 65 -3.10 16.89 -20.65
CA HIS A 65 -3.41 16.60 -19.25
C HIS A 65 -4.91 16.64 -18.97
N ARG A 66 -5.61 17.62 -19.50
CA ARG A 66 -7.07 17.73 -19.39
C ARG A 66 -7.77 16.56 -20.08
N GLU A 67 -7.29 16.17 -21.26
CA GLU A 67 -7.82 15.03 -22.00
C GLU A 67 -7.66 13.72 -21.21
N ILE A 68 -6.48 13.48 -20.62
CA ILE A 68 -6.24 12.33 -19.75
C ILE A 68 -7.17 12.38 -18.51
N ALA A 69 -7.29 13.55 -17.87
CA ALA A 69 -8.17 13.70 -16.71
C ALA A 69 -9.63 13.44 -17.07
N ARG A 70 -10.10 13.97 -18.21
CA ARG A 70 -11.45 13.77 -18.74
C ARG A 70 -11.71 12.28 -19.03
N THR A 71 -10.81 11.61 -19.74
CA THR A 71 -10.91 10.18 -20.05
C THR A 71 -10.96 9.33 -18.78
N ASN A 72 -10.11 9.63 -17.80
CA ASN A 72 -10.11 8.94 -16.51
C ASN A 72 -11.42 9.19 -15.75
N GLY A 73 -11.91 10.43 -15.74
CA GLY A 73 -13.17 10.77 -15.13
C GLY A 73 -14.36 10.02 -15.73
N GLU A 74 -14.42 9.90 -17.04
CA GLU A 74 -15.45 9.11 -17.76
C GLU A 74 -15.39 7.63 -17.37
N ARG A 75 -14.19 7.06 -17.28
CA ARG A 75 -13.99 5.66 -16.83
C ARG A 75 -14.49 5.45 -15.42
N ILE A 76 -14.13 6.34 -14.49
CA ILE A 76 -14.57 6.24 -13.09
C ILE A 76 -16.09 6.45 -12.97
N ILE A 77 -16.73 7.31 -13.77
CA ILE A 77 -18.19 7.45 -13.78
C ILE A 77 -18.86 6.15 -14.21
N ALA A 78 -18.33 5.49 -15.24
CA ALA A 78 -18.84 4.21 -15.72
C ALA A 78 -18.53 3.05 -14.75
N HIS A 79 -17.37 3.08 -14.09
CA HIS A 79 -16.80 2.04 -13.24
C HIS A 79 -16.22 2.66 -11.95
N PRO A 80 -17.05 2.99 -10.97
CA PRO A 80 -16.59 3.65 -9.73
C PRO A 80 -15.60 2.83 -8.91
N GLU A 81 -15.61 1.51 -9.05
CA GLU A 81 -14.67 0.58 -8.44
C GLU A 81 -13.22 0.91 -8.79
N ILE A 82 -12.93 1.46 -9.97
CA ILE A 82 -11.57 1.86 -10.39
C ILE A 82 -10.98 2.88 -9.41
N ALA A 83 -11.77 3.86 -8.95
CA ALA A 83 -11.32 4.84 -7.99
C ALA A 83 -11.08 4.22 -6.60
N LEU A 84 -11.93 3.29 -6.19
CA LEU A 84 -11.80 2.57 -4.92
C LEU A 84 -10.54 1.70 -4.93
N ASP A 85 -10.27 0.98 -6.00
CA ASP A 85 -9.06 0.18 -6.18
C ASP A 85 -7.81 1.06 -6.17
N ALA A 86 -7.84 2.18 -6.89
CA ALA A 86 -6.71 3.09 -6.96
C ALA A 86 -6.33 3.66 -5.59
N ILE A 87 -7.31 3.98 -4.74
CA ILE A 87 -7.06 4.53 -3.41
C ILE A 87 -6.68 3.44 -2.40
N THR A 88 -7.34 2.27 -2.43
CA THR A 88 -7.09 1.19 -1.48
C THR A 88 -5.78 0.45 -1.72
N LYS A 89 -5.19 0.55 -2.92
CA LYS A 89 -3.81 0.09 -3.16
C LYS A 89 -2.74 0.94 -2.48
N GLN A 90 -3.06 2.18 -2.14
CA GLN A 90 -2.13 3.08 -1.46
C GLN A 90 -2.33 3.11 0.06
N GLN A 91 -3.56 2.90 0.53
CA GLN A 91 -3.91 2.93 1.96
C GLN A 91 -5.16 2.08 2.22
N ALA A 92 -5.18 1.27 3.28
CA ALA A 92 -6.28 0.36 3.56
C ALA A 92 -7.60 1.09 3.84
N THR A 93 -7.52 2.27 4.47
CA THR A 93 -8.67 3.14 4.77
C THR A 93 -8.40 4.56 4.32
N PHE A 94 -9.44 5.29 3.91
CA PHE A 94 -9.32 6.65 3.41
C PHE A 94 -10.44 7.57 3.92
N THR A 95 -10.21 8.87 3.82
CA THR A 95 -11.17 9.91 4.21
C THR A 95 -11.89 10.50 2.98
N ASN A 96 -12.92 11.31 3.22
CA ASN A 96 -13.55 12.12 2.17
C ASN A 96 -12.54 13.05 1.46
N ARG A 97 -11.54 13.53 2.19
CA ARG A 97 -10.48 14.38 1.63
C ARG A 97 -9.59 13.59 0.65
N ASP A 98 -9.19 12.39 1.03
CA ASP A 98 -8.36 11.53 0.18
C ASP A 98 -9.09 11.17 -1.11
N LEU A 99 -10.38 10.80 -0.99
CA LEU A 99 -11.23 10.56 -2.14
C LEU A 99 -11.35 11.80 -3.03
N ALA A 100 -11.60 12.98 -2.44
CA ALA A 100 -11.70 14.21 -3.19
C ALA A 100 -10.38 14.57 -3.93
N MET A 101 -9.22 14.31 -3.31
CA MET A 101 -7.92 14.53 -3.95
C MET A 101 -7.70 13.57 -5.12
N LEU A 102 -8.08 12.30 -4.99
CA LEU A 102 -8.00 11.34 -6.09
C LEU A 102 -8.92 11.76 -7.24
N VAL A 103 -10.19 12.08 -6.95
CA VAL A 103 -11.17 12.52 -7.95
C VAL A 103 -10.71 13.80 -8.65
N HIS A 104 -10.18 14.77 -7.90
CA HIS A 104 -9.65 16.02 -8.48
C HIS A 104 -8.51 15.76 -9.48
N ARG A 105 -7.65 14.80 -9.20
CA ARG A 105 -6.57 14.41 -10.11
C ARG A 105 -7.08 13.80 -11.41
N HIS A 106 -8.21 13.08 -11.36
CA HIS A 106 -8.76 12.29 -12.46
C HIS A 106 -10.07 12.85 -13.01
N SER A 107 -10.26 14.18 -12.94
CA SER A 107 -11.42 14.88 -13.52
C SER A 107 -11.01 16.22 -14.13
N ASP A 108 -11.69 16.60 -15.22
CA ASP A 108 -11.52 17.88 -15.89
C ASP A 108 -12.64 18.84 -15.49
N GLY A 109 -12.29 19.79 -14.63
CA GLY A 109 -13.21 20.83 -14.17
C GLY A 109 -14.21 20.36 -13.11
N LYS A 110 -14.97 21.36 -12.61
CA LYS A 110 -15.88 21.15 -11.47
C LYS A 110 -17.03 20.21 -11.77
N GLU A 111 -17.59 20.29 -12.96
CA GLU A 111 -18.78 19.50 -13.31
C GLU A 111 -18.47 18.01 -13.33
N GLN A 112 -17.37 17.61 -13.99
CA GLN A 112 -16.95 16.22 -14.01
C GLN A 112 -16.49 15.75 -12.62
N PHE A 113 -15.80 16.59 -11.85
CA PHE A 113 -15.46 16.31 -10.45
C PHE A 113 -16.70 15.93 -9.63
N ASP A 114 -17.76 16.74 -9.72
CA ASP A 114 -19.00 16.50 -8.98
C ASP A 114 -19.72 15.21 -9.46
N GLN A 115 -19.62 14.88 -10.75
CA GLN A 115 -20.18 13.64 -11.30
C GLN A 115 -19.40 12.40 -10.83
N VAL A 116 -18.08 12.44 -10.93
CA VAL A 116 -17.20 11.34 -10.47
C VAL A 116 -17.38 11.09 -8.97
N LEU A 117 -17.35 12.16 -8.16
CA LEU A 117 -17.51 12.04 -6.72
C LEU A 117 -18.87 11.43 -6.34
N ARG A 118 -19.94 11.83 -7.03
CA ARG A 118 -21.28 11.23 -6.83
C ARG A 118 -21.31 9.75 -7.22
N ALA A 119 -20.70 9.39 -8.34
CA ALA A 119 -20.65 8.01 -8.82
C ALA A 119 -19.92 7.11 -7.80
N VAL A 120 -18.75 7.53 -7.33
CA VAL A 120 -17.98 6.75 -6.33
C VAL A 120 -18.73 6.65 -5.00
N ARG A 121 -19.36 7.74 -4.53
CA ARG A 121 -20.15 7.71 -3.29
C ARG A 121 -21.43 6.88 -3.38
N ALA A 122 -21.97 6.71 -4.56
CA ALA A 122 -23.14 5.86 -4.80
C ALA A 122 -22.76 4.39 -5.08
N SER A 123 -21.47 4.08 -5.17
CA SER A 123 -21.01 2.71 -5.41
C SER A 123 -21.37 1.79 -4.25
N PRO A 124 -21.93 0.60 -4.51
CA PRO A 124 -22.17 -0.41 -3.48
C PRO A 124 -20.87 -0.98 -2.90
N ASP A 125 -19.74 -0.80 -3.61
CA ASP A 125 -18.42 -1.27 -3.16
C ASP A 125 -17.76 -0.34 -2.15
N LEU A 126 -18.31 0.87 -1.95
CA LEU A 126 -17.84 1.80 -0.93
C LEU A 126 -18.40 1.41 0.44
N ILE A 127 -17.51 1.11 1.37
CA ILE A 127 -17.87 0.73 2.75
C ILE A 127 -17.53 1.86 3.70
N VAL A 128 -18.51 2.24 4.52
CA VAL A 128 -18.33 3.20 5.62
C VAL A 128 -17.90 2.45 6.87
N LEU A 129 -16.71 2.76 7.41
CA LEU A 129 -16.17 2.14 8.62
C LEU A 129 -16.57 2.87 9.91
N GLY A 130 -17.13 4.07 9.79
CA GLY A 130 -17.45 4.94 10.92
C GLY A 130 -16.44 6.08 11.08
N ARG A 131 -16.33 6.62 12.29
CA ARG A 131 -15.45 7.76 12.58
C ARG A 131 -14.23 7.32 13.37
N ASP A 132 -13.08 7.85 13.01
CA ASP A 132 -11.83 7.63 13.74
C ASP A 132 -11.72 8.46 15.02
N GLY A 133 -10.61 8.30 15.75
CA GLY A 133 -10.35 9.05 16.99
C GLY A 133 -10.24 10.57 16.83
N ARG A 134 -10.18 11.06 15.59
CA ARG A 134 -10.21 12.51 15.25
C ARG A 134 -11.60 12.97 14.82
N GLY A 135 -12.59 12.07 14.78
CA GLY A 135 -13.95 12.32 14.34
C GLY A 135 -14.11 12.35 12.81
N GLU A 136 -13.08 12.02 12.04
CA GLU A 136 -13.15 11.93 10.58
C GLU A 136 -13.76 10.62 10.15
N GLU A 137 -14.66 10.69 9.17
CA GLU A 137 -15.32 9.52 8.59
C GLU A 137 -14.32 8.73 7.73
N ARG A 138 -14.24 7.42 7.98
CA ARG A 138 -13.33 6.49 7.30
C ARG A 138 -14.09 5.56 6.38
N PHE A 139 -13.50 5.31 5.25
CA PHE A 139 -14.01 4.46 4.18
C PHE A 139 -13.00 3.40 3.78
N THR A 140 -13.48 2.33 3.19
CA THR A 140 -12.70 1.31 2.50
C THR A 140 -13.49 0.74 1.33
N SER A 141 -12.98 -0.29 0.66
CA SER A 141 -13.70 -1.02 -0.39
C SER A 141 -14.06 -2.43 0.05
N HIS A 142 -15.08 -3.03 -0.58
CA HIS A 142 -15.40 -4.44 -0.41
C HIS A 142 -14.20 -5.34 -0.71
N GLU A 143 -13.46 -5.05 -1.77
CA GLU A 143 -12.26 -5.82 -2.15
C GLU A 143 -11.18 -5.77 -1.06
N MET A 144 -10.97 -4.61 -0.44
CA MET A 144 -10.03 -4.48 0.68
C MET A 144 -10.46 -5.34 1.87
N ILE A 145 -11.74 -5.31 2.26
CA ILE A 145 -12.27 -6.16 3.35
C ILE A 145 -12.09 -7.65 3.02
N ASP A 146 -12.34 -8.06 1.79
CA ASP A 146 -12.15 -9.45 1.38
C ASP A 146 -10.69 -9.85 1.35
N THR A 147 -9.80 -8.92 1.03
CA THR A 147 -8.34 -9.12 1.08
C THR A 147 -7.87 -9.31 2.52
N GLU A 148 -8.30 -8.46 3.44
CA GLU A 148 -8.01 -8.58 4.87
C GLU A 148 -8.53 -9.91 5.46
N ARG A 149 -9.74 -10.31 5.11
CA ARG A 149 -10.31 -11.61 5.52
C ARG A 149 -9.54 -12.81 4.96
N ARG A 150 -9.00 -12.70 3.73
CA ARG A 150 -8.13 -13.74 3.16
C ARG A 150 -6.81 -13.81 3.89
N LEU A 151 -6.23 -12.67 4.22
CA LEU A 151 -4.99 -12.57 5.00
C LEU A 151 -5.18 -13.18 6.40
N GLU A 152 -6.25 -12.82 7.10
CA GLU A 152 -6.59 -13.37 8.42
C GLU A 152 -6.70 -14.90 8.38
N ARG A 153 -7.45 -15.45 7.42
CA ARG A 153 -7.59 -16.91 7.26
C ARG A 153 -6.27 -17.59 6.94
N ALA A 154 -5.46 -17.00 6.05
CA ALA A 154 -4.13 -17.53 5.71
C ALA A 154 -3.21 -17.54 6.94
N THR A 155 -3.20 -16.44 7.69
CA THR A 155 -2.43 -16.29 8.94
C THR A 155 -2.85 -17.33 9.98
N ALA A 156 -4.15 -17.51 10.21
CA ALA A 156 -4.66 -18.54 11.14
C ALA A 156 -4.24 -19.95 10.70
N MET A 157 -4.39 -20.28 9.41
CA MET A 157 -3.96 -21.57 8.88
C MET A 157 -2.45 -21.81 9.06
N MET A 158 -1.61 -20.81 8.82
CA MET A 158 -0.16 -20.92 8.99
C MET A 158 0.23 -21.04 10.46
N ALA A 159 -0.48 -20.35 11.37
CA ALA A 159 -0.26 -20.44 12.81
C ALA A 159 -0.60 -21.82 13.40
N GLU A 160 -1.52 -22.55 12.78
CA GLU A 160 -1.91 -23.90 13.22
C GLU A 160 -1.04 -25.03 12.62
N ARG A 161 -0.49 -24.82 11.41
CA ARG A 161 0.29 -25.84 10.71
C ARG A 161 1.69 -25.98 11.29
N GLU A 162 2.16 -27.25 11.39
CA GLU A 162 3.49 -27.58 11.88
C GLU A 162 4.26 -28.41 10.80
N ARG A 163 4.83 -27.73 9.80
CA ARG A 163 5.54 -28.39 8.70
C ARG A 163 7.05 -28.17 8.70
N HIS A 164 7.54 -27.25 9.54
CA HIS A 164 8.94 -26.81 9.51
C HIS A 164 9.69 -27.10 10.82
N ARG A 165 9.29 -28.17 11.53
CA ARG A 165 9.91 -28.53 12.81
C ARG A 165 11.37 -28.89 12.63
N VAL A 166 12.23 -28.18 13.35
CA VAL A 166 13.65 -28.50 13.43
C VAL A 166 13.88 -29.44 14.62
N ASP A 167 14.56 -30.56 14.39
CA ASP A 167 14.87 -31.52 15.45
C ASP A 167 15.88 -30.95 16.47
N ALA A 168 15.91 -31.53 17.66
CA ALA A 168 16.74 -31.04 18.76
C ALA A 168 18.24 -31.15 18.47
N GLU A 169 18.65 -32.15 17.72
CA GLU A 169 20.06 -32.35 17.34
C GLU A 169 20.53 -31.26 16.38
N SER A 170 19.73 -30.95 15.36
CA SER A 170 20.00 -29.85 14.42
C SER A 170 20.06 -28.49 15.11
N LYS A 171 19.16 -28.23 16.07
CA LYS A 171 19.19 -27.00 16.89
C LYS A 171 20.48 -26.91 17.70
N ALA A 172 20.83 -27.98 18.43
CA ALA A 172 22.05 -28.03 19.23
C ALA A 172 23.32 -27.86 18.39
N ALA A 173 23.37 -28.52 17.23
CA ALA A 173 24.48 -28.37 16.30
C ALA A 173 24.62 -26.98 15.70
N ALA A 174 23.51 -26.29 15.46
CA ALA A 174 23.51 -24.88 14.99
C ALA A 174 24.10 -23.95 16.05
N LEU A 175 23.67 -24.09 17.29
CA LEU A 175 24.17 -23.26 18.42
C LEU A 175 25.66 -23.56 18.67
N ALA A 176 26.07 -24.82 18.73
CA ALA A 176 27.47 -25.20 18.92
C ALA A 176 28.41 -24.67 17.84
N ARG A 177 27.93 -24.51 16.61
CA ARG A 177 28.69 -23.88 15.50
C ARG A 177 28.75 -22.34 15.62
N ALA A 178 27.79 -21.71 16.28
CA ALA A 178 27.73 -20.26 16.43
C ALA A 178 28.53 -19.74 17.62
N GLU A 179 28.64 -20.55 18.72
CA GLU A 179 29.38 -20.19 19.93
C GLU A 179 30.84 -19.79 19.68
N PRO A 180 31.66 -20.56 18.91
CA PRO A 180 33.04 -20.20 18.62
C PRO A 180 33.19 -18.90 17.81
N ARG A 181 32.10 -18.41 17.19
CA ARG A 181 32.01 -17.14 16.45
C ARG A 181 31.58 -15.98 17.32
N GLY A 182 31.44 -16.20 18.64
CA GLY A 182 31.05 -15.17 19.59
C GLY A 182 29.55 -14.97 19.76
N LEU A 183 28.70 -15.85 19.19
CA LEU A 183 27.27 -15.78 19.38
C LEU A 183 26.85 -16.51 20.64
N HIS A 184 26.49 -15.75 21.66
CA HIS A 184 25.94 -16.28 22.92
C HIS A 184 24.53 -15.72 23.09
N LEU A 185 23.53 -16.60 22.98
CA LEU A 185 22.12 -16.21 23.15
C LEU A 185 21.82 -16.00 24.63
N SER A 186 21.16 -14.87 24.95
CA SER A 186 20.50 -14.68 26.25
C SER A 186 19.33 -15.66 26.43
N GLY A 187 18.75 -15.72 27.63
CA GLY A 187 17.58 -16.56 27.88
C GLY A 187 16.43 -16.26 26.93
N GLU A 188 16.06 -14.99 26.78
CA GLU A 188 14.98 -14.54 25.88
C GLU A 188 15.28 -14.83 24.41
N GLN A 189 16.52 -14.66 23.98
CA GLN A 189 16.94 -14.99 22.61
C GLN A 189 16.90 -16.51 22.36
N ARG A 190 17.19 -17.32 23.38
CA ARG A 190 17.07 -18.79 23.28
C ARG A 190 15.61 -19.20 23.18
N ASP A 191 14.73 -18.63 24.00
CA ASP A 191 13.29 -18.89 23.92
C ASP A 191 12.73 -18.48 22.56
N THR A 192 13.18 -17.36 22.00
CA THR A 192 12.85 -16.90 20.66
C THR A 192 13.34 -17.90 19.60
N PHE A 193 14.59 -18.35 19.70
CA PHE A 193 15.14 -19.37 18.80
C PHE A 193 14.32 -20.67 18.84
N ASP A 194 13.95 -21.13 20.04
CA ASP A 194 13.11 -22.32 20.19
C ASP A 194 11.70 -22.13 19.66
N HIS A 195 11.13 -20.91 19.82
CA HIS A 195 9.84 -20.54 19.27
C HIS A 195 9.83 -20.58 17.73
N VAL A 196 10.78 -19.92 17.07
CA VAL A 196 10.82 -19.85 15.59
C VAL A 196 11.21 -21.19 14.94
N THR A 197 11.91 -22.07 15.68
CA THR A 197 12.28 -23.41 15.22
C THR A 197 11.30 -24.49 15.69
N GLY A 198 10.19 -24.08 16.35
CA GLY A 198 9.17 -24.97 16.92
C GLY A 198 8.32 -25.71 15.89
N GLY A 199 8.39 -25.31 14.62
CA GLY A 199 7.80 -26.03 13.49
C GLY A 199 6.58 -25.41 12.87
N LYS A 200 6.02 -24.36 13.42
CA LYS A 200 4.87 -23.66 12.85
C LYS A 200 5.26 -22.95 11.54
N ASP A 201 4.32 -22.88 10.60
CA ASP A 201 4.53 -22.19 9.32
C ASP A 201 4.60 -20.67 9.50
N LEU A 202 4.05 -20.15 10.60
CA LEU A 202 4.13 -18.74 10.99
C LEU A 202 4.53 -18.63 12.47
N SER A 203 5.58 -17.88 12.73
CA SER A 203 6.01 -17.51 14.09
C SER A 203 6.19 -15.99 14.14
N ILE A 204 5.65 -15.35 15.17
CA ILE A 204 5.75 -13.90 15.37
C ILE A 204 6.67 -13.66 16.57
N VAL A 205 7.66 -12.80 16.37
CA VAL A 205 8.59 -12.35 17.41
C VAL A 205 8.48 -10.84 17.50
N VAL A 206 8.25 -10.35 18.72
CA VAL A 206 8.21 -8.90 19.02
C VAL A 206 9.45 -8.56 19.83
N GLY A 207 10.27 -7.63 19.34
CA GLY A 207 11.45 -7.14 20.02
C GLY A 207 11.56 -5.62 19.97
N TYR A 208 12.24 -5.04 20.94
CA TYR A 208 12.56 -3.61 20.91
C TYR A 208 13.76 -3.36 20.00
N ALA A 209 13.79 -2.20 19.35
CA ALA A 209 14.93 -1.81 18.52
C ALA A 209 16.24 -1.82 19.35
N GLY A 210 17.27 -2.49 18.84
CA GLY A 210 18.58 -2.57 19.50
C GLY A 210 18.76 -3.73 20.49
N THR A 211 17.85 -4.69 20.51
CA THR A 211 17.99 -5.90 21.36
C THR A 211 18.87 -7.01 20.75
N GLY A 212 19.56 -6.72 19.66
CA GLY A 212 20.50 -7.66 18.99
C GLY A 212 19.94 -8.29 17.74
#